data_60cbc1f389e3e1952be99e1109481550
#
_entry.id   60cbc1f389e3e1952be99e1109481550
#
_cell.length_a   1.000
_cell.length_b   1.000
_cell.length_c   1.000
_cell.angle_alpha   90.00
_cell.angle_beta   90.00
_cell.angle_gamma   90.00
#
_symmetry.space_group_name_H-M   'P 1'
#
loop_
_entity.id
_entity.type
_entity.pdbx_description
1 polymer ?
#
loop_
_entity_poly.entity_id
_entity_poly.type
_entity_poly.pdbx_seq_one_letter_code
_entity_poly.pdbx_strand_id
1 'polypeptide(L)'
;GEEGDLRGIAFHRYFKYNSRTDNVMLLIGTAGAIIAGLFVPTIALIMGEIAQKFGGKVDPAALTETVAAVSWLVAGVSMIIFVFAYIFFAFWQHVAENISLRLRKIYLKSLLNQEIGYFEHMAIEQIPAQMAEIFETVQSSVGEKYATLIFAVSTAVGGCLVAFFTGRTYALVLVGYLPVFFV
;
A
#
# COMPACT_ATOMS: atom_id res chain seq x y z
N GLY A 1 -22.11 -31.49 3.69
CA GLY A 1 -21.37 -30.95 2.56
C GLY A 1 -21.98 -29.67 2.09
N GLU A 2 -21.67 -28.53 2.73
CA GLU A 2 -21.83 -27.19 2.17
C GLU A 2 -20.46 -26.53 2.32
N GLU A 3 -19.61 -26.76 1.33
CA GLU A 3 -18.54 -25.81 1.05
C GLU A 3 -19.22 -24.53 0.62
N GLY A 4 -19.46 -23.64 1.60
CA GLY A 4 -20.04 -22.34 1.39
C GLY A 4 -19.20 -21.59 0.36
N ASP A 5 -19.85 -21.24 -0.71
CA ASP A 5 -19.40 -20.36 -1.78
C ASP A 5 -18.63 -19.14 -1.19
N LEU A 6 -17.32 -19.28 -1.08
CA LEU A 6 -16.38 -18.21 -0.80
C LEU A 6 -16.22 -17.30 -2.04
N ARG A 7 -17.33 -16.97 -2.71
CA ARG A 7 -17.36 -15.88 -3.66
C ARG A 7 -16.99 -14.63 -2.89
N GLY A 8 -15.83 -14.13 -3.22
CA GLY A 8 -15.22 -12.97 -2.56
C GLY A 8 -16.27 -11.91 -2.29
N ILE A 9 -16.52 -11.66 -1.02
CA ILE A 9 -17.43 -10.59 -0.58
C ILE A 9 -16.91 -9.33 -1.26
N ALA A 10 -17.70 -8.79 -2.18
CA ALA A 10 -17.31 -7.64 -3.00
C ALA A 10 -16.74 -6.57 -2.06
N PHE A 11 -15.48 -6.21 -2.27
CA PHE A 11 -14.71 -5.29 -1.43
C PHE A 11 -15.46 -4.00 -1.11
N HIS A 12 -16.29 -3.55 -2.05
CA HIS A 12 -17.22 -2.44 -1.88
C HIS A 12 -18.17 -2.58 -0.67
N ARG A 13 -18.47 -3.80 -0.22
CA ARG A 13 -19.36 -4.05 0.93
C ARG A 13 -18.71 -3.68 2.27
N TYR A 14 -17.39 -3.77 2.39
CA TYR A 14 -16.67 -3.36 3.60
C TYR A 14 -16.75 -1.84 3.82
N PHE A 15 -16.72 -1.05 2.74
CA PHE A 15 -16.82 0.41 2.81
C PHE A 15 -18.24 0.92 3.10
N LYS A 16 -19.26 0.08 2.98
CA LYS A 16 -20.66 0.44 3.34
C LYS A 16 -20.79 0.81 4.83
N TYR A 17 -19.93 0.28 5.67
CA TYR A 17 -19.92 0.54 7.12
C TYR A 17 -19.00 1.69 7.52
N ASN A 18 -18.43 2.40 6.54
CA ASN A 18 -17.47 3.47 6.76
C ASN A 18 -18.17 4.76 7.23
N SER A 19 -17.55 5.51 8.15
CA SER A 19 -18.00 6.83 8.55
C SER A 19 -17.53 7.87 7.54
N ARG A 20 -18.15 9.07 7.51
CA ARG A 20 -17.66 10.20 6.70
C ARG A 20 -16.20 10.55 7.03
N THR A 21 -15.83 10.49 8.29
CA THR A 21 -14.45 10.73 8.76
C THR A 21 -13.47 9.69 8.21
N ASP A 22 -13.86 8.42 8.22
CA ASP A 22 -13.01 7.33 7.70
C ASP A 22 -12.80 7.49 6.18
N ASN A 23 -13.81 7.95 5.43
CA ASN A 23 -13.69 8.23 3.99
C ASN A 23 -12.71 9.37 3.71
N VAL A 24 -12.71 10.43 4.51
CA VAL A 24 -11.74 11.51 4.39
C VAL A 24 -10.33 11.02 4.69
N MET A 25 -10.16 10.21 5.73
CA MET A 25 -8.87 9.60 6.06
C MET A 25 -8.36 8.70 4.93
N LEU A 26 -9.24 7.89 4.32
CA LEU A 26 -8.89 7.08 3.16
C LEU A 26 -8.46 7.92 1.96
N LEU A 27 -9.15 9.02 1.68
CA LEU A 27 -8.78 9.94 0.59
C LEU A 27 -7.39 10.54 0.83
N ILE A 28 -7.12 11.04 2.04
CA ILE A 28 -5.82 11.61 2.39
C ILE A 28 -4.73 10.53 2.33
N GLY A 29 -4.99 9.36 2.90
CA GLY A 29 -4.08 8.22 2.86
C GLY A 29 -3.78 7.78 1.42
N THR A 30 -4.79 7.68 0.57
CA THR A 30 -4.62 7.31 -0.85
C THR A 30 -3.81 8.37 -1.61
N ALA A 31 -4.09 9.66 -1.40
CA ALA A 31 -3.31 10.74 -1.98
C ALA A 31 -1.85 10.68 -1.52
N GLY A 32 -1.61 10.43 -0.23
CA GLY A 32 -0.26 10.22 0.31
C GLY A 32 0.47 9.05 -0.33
N ALA A 33 -0.21 7.91 -0.54
CA ALA A 33 0.36 6.74 -1.21
C ALA A 33 0.74 7.03 -2.67
N ILE A 34 -0.11 7.76 -3.39
CA ILE A 34 0.15 8.17 -4.78
C ILE A 34 1.36 9.09 -4.84
N ILE A 35 1.42 10.10 -3.99
CA ILE A 35 2.55 11.04 -3.95
C ILE A 35 3.84 10.29 -3.61
N ALA A 36 3.85 9.50 -2.53
CA ALA A 36 5.02 8.74 -2.14
C ALA A 36 5.49 7.79 -3.25
N GLY A 37 4.55 7.08 -3.90
CA GLY A 37 4.84 6.17 -5.00
C GLY A 37 5.44 6.85 -6.22
N LEU A 38 4.96 8.04 -6.59
CA LEU A 38 5.49 8.83 -7.71
C LEU A 38 6.89 9.41 -7.43
N PHE A 39 7.22 9.68 -6.17
CA PHE A 39 8.55 10.17 -5.81
C PHE A 39 9.64 9.09 -5.84
N VAL A 40 9.29 7.82 -5.67
CA VAL A 40 10.30 6.72 -5.70
C VAL A 40 11.09 6.67 -7.00
N PRO A 41 10.49 6.73 -8.20
CA PRO A 41 11.23 6.74 -9.46
C PRO A 41 12.14 7.98 -9.64
N THR A 42 11.86 9.08 -8.93
CA THR A 42 12.69 10.29 -8.96
C THR A 42 14.11 10.03 -8.43
N ILE A 43 14.25 9.13 -7.46
CA ILE A 43 15.58 8.72 -6.96
C ILE A 43 16.39 8.04 -8.07
N ALA A 44 15.76 7.23 -8.91
CA ALA A 44 16.43 6.58 -10.02
C ALA A 44 16.95 7.61 -11.06
N LEU A 45 16.20 8.69 -11.32
CA LEU A 45 16.65 9.80 -12.18
C LEU A 45 17.89 10.48 -11.61
N ILE A 46 17.86 10.80 -10.31
CA ILE A 46 19.00 11.42 -9.62
C ILE A 46 20.23 10.51 -9.72
N MET A 47 20.08 9.21 -9.48
CA MET A 47 21.18 8.24 -9.63
C MET A 47 21.69 8.15 -11.07
N GLY A 48 20.80 8.23 -12.07
CA GLY A 48 21.17 8.25 -13.48
C GLY A 48 22.00 9.49 -13.85
N GLU A 49 21.62 10.68 -13.39
CA GLU A 49 22.41 11.90 -13.62
C GLU A 49 23.80 11.82 -12.96
N ILE A 50 23.87 11.25 -11.76
CA ILE A 50 25.14 11.02 -11.07
C ILE A 50 26.03 10.11 -11.91
N ALA A 51 25.51 8.95 -12.35
CA ALA A 51 26.26 7.98 -13.13
C ALA A 51 26.83 8.60 -14.42
N GLN A 52 26.06 9.49 -15.08
CA GLN A 52 26.55 10.21 -16.25
C GLN A 52 27.69 11.21 -15.92
N LYS A 53 27.58 11.93 -14.83
CA LYS A 53 28.64 12.86 -14.38
C LYS A 53 29.92 12.15 -13.98
N PHE A 54 29.81 10.94 -13.39
CA PHE A 54 30.96 10.15 -12.99
C PHE A 54 31.60 9.35 -14.13
N GLY A 55 30.89 9.13 -15.25
CA GLY A 55 31.43 8.44 -16.43
C GLY A 55 32.43 9.24 -17.25
N GLY A 56 32.62 10.55 -16.95
CA GLY A 56 33.61 11.42 -17.59
C GLY A 56 34.91 11.53 -16.78
N LYS A 57 35.92 12.22 -17.36
CA LYS A 57 37.12 12.63 -16.60
C LYS A 57 36.73 13.73 -15.62
N VAL A 58 36.63 13.40 -14.35
CA VAL A 58 36.18 14.33 -13.29
C VAL A 58 37.36 14.70 -12.41
N ASP A 59 37.51 16.01 -12.15
CA ASP A 59 38.46 16.52 -11.18
C ASP A 59 38.06 16.06 -9.75
N PRO A 60 38.99 15.53 -8.93
CA PRO A 60 38.68 15.05 -7.58
C PRO A 60 38.01 16.11 -6.68
N ALA A 61 38.33 17.37 -6.85
CA ALA A 61 37.74 18.45 -6.07
C ALA A 61 36.27 18.74 -6.44
N ALA A 62 35.95 18.72 -7.74
CA ALA A 62 34.59 18.89 -8.25
C ALA A 62 33.70 17.66 -7.92
N LEU A 63 34.29 16.46 -7.75
CA LEU A 63 33.65 15.27 -7.28
C LEU A 63 33.05 15.44 -5.89
N THR A 64 33.81 15.97 -4.95
CA THR A 64 33.40 16.13 -3.55
C THR A 64 32.20 17.06 -3.42
N GLU A 65 32.21 18.20 -4.12
CA GLU A 65 31.07 19.12 -4.14
C GLU A 65 29.82 18.49 -4.77
N THR A 66 29.98 17.78 -5.88
CA THR A 66 28.85 17.12 -6.57
C THR A 66 28.25 16.03 -5.69
N VAL A 67 29.04 15.20 -5.04
CA VAL A 67 28.58 14.15 -4.11
C VAL A 67 27.85 14.78 -2.92
N ALA A 68 28.37 15.85 -2.33
CA ALA A 68 27.73 16.53 -1.21
C ALA A 68 26.36 17.10 -1.61
N ALA A 69 26.27 17.82 -2.74
CA ALA A 69 25.00 18.37 -3.23
C ALA A 69 23.96 17.30 -3.50
N VAL A 70 24.35 16.20 -4.15
CA VAL A 70 23.46 15.07 -4.44
C VAL A 70 23.01 14.37 -3.16
N SER A 71 23.91 14.19 -2.19
CA SER A 71 23.56 13.58 -0.90
C SER A 71 22.49 14.37 -0.18
N TRP A 72 22.58 15.69 -0.16
CA TRP A 72 21.56 16.57 0.41
C TRP A 72 20.22 16.48 -0.36
N LEU A 73 20.27 16.40 -1.68
CA LEU A 73 19.08 16.27 -2.52
C LEU A 73 18.37 14.93 -2.27
N VAL A 74 19.13 13.84 -2.25
CA VAL A 74 18.59 12.49 -1.96
C VAL A 74 18.02 12.44 -0.55
N ALA A 75 18.70 13.02 0.43
CA ALA A 75 18.20 13.10 1.81
C ALA A 75 16.87 13.86 1.89
N GLY A 76 16.76 15.00 1.18
CA GLY A 76 15.51 15.77 1.11
C GLY A 76 14.36 15.01 0.47
N VAL A 77 14.60 14.36 -0.67
CA VAL A 77 13.58 13.53 -1.35
C VAL A 77 13.16 12.36 -0.47
N SER A 78 14.12 11.70 0.18
CA SER A 78 13.83 10.57 1.08
C SER A 78 12.98 11.00 2.28
N MET A 79 13.24 12.22 2.83
CA MET A 79 12.43 12.75 3.92
C MET A 79 10.99 13.03 3.49
N ILE A 80 10.78 13.54 2.29
CA ILE A 80 9.44 13.76 1.73
C ILE A 80 8.72 12.41 1.58
N ILE A 81 9.38 11.42 0.96
CA ILE A 81 8.81 10.07 0.81
C ILE A 81 8.44 9.49 2.18
N PHE A 82 9.31 9.61 3.17
CA PHE A 82 9.08 9.10 4.51
C PHE A 82 7.83 9.71 5.16
N VAL A 83 7.67 11.04 5.08
CA VAL A 83 6.50 11.73 5.65
C VAL A 83 5.20 11.27 4.98
N PHE A 84 5.17 11.23 3.66
CA PHE A 84 3.97 10.80 2.93
C PHE A 84 3.68 9.31 3.12
N ALA A 85 4.72 8.46 3.18
CA ALA A 85 4.60 7.05 3.48
C ALA A 85 4.02 6.83 4.88
N TYR A 86 4.49 7.57 5.87
CA TYR A 86 3.95 7.50 7.23
C TYR A 86 2.47 7.91 7.27
N ILE A 87 2.10 9.00 6.62
CA ILE A 87 0.73 9.50 6.56
C ILE A 87 -0.21 8.44 5.96
N PHE A 88 0.14 7.89 4.78
CA PHE A 88 -0.74 6.93 4.14
C PHE A 88 -0.89 5.65 4.97
N PHE A 89 0.22 5.15 5.53
CA PHE A 89 0.20 3.92 6.33
C PHE A 89 -0.63 4.10 7.61
N ALA A 90 -0.42 5.20 8.33
CA ALA A 90 -1.15 5.51 9.56
C ALA A 90 -2.66 5.64 9.33
N PHE A 91 -3.09 6.34 8.28
CA PHE A 91 -4.51 6.51 8.00
C PHE A 91 -5.19 5.23 7.54
N TRP A 92 -4.55 4.45 6.67
CA TRP A 92 -5.09 3.16 6.24
C TRP A 92 -5.21 2.18 7.40
N GLN A 93 -4.19 2.11 8.26
CA GLN A 93 -4.19 1.25 9.44
C GLN A 93 -5.30 1.66 10.42
N HIS A 94 -5.48 2.95 10.67
CA HIS A 94 -6.52 3.44 11.56
C HIS A 94 -7.94 3.13 11.03
N VAL A 95 -8.16 3.29 9.73
CA VAL A 95 -9.45 2.94 9.12
C VAL A 95 -9.70 1.43 9.18
N ALA A 96 -8.69 0.60 8.92
CA ALA A 96 -8.81 -0.85 9.02
C ALA A 96 -9.16 -1.30 10.43
N GLU A 97 -8.58 -0.68 11.45
CA GLU A 97 -8.90 -0.93 12.85
C GLU A 97 -10.36 -0.56 13.17
N ASN A 98 -10.82 0.61 12.74
CA ASN A 98 -12.21 1.03 12.91
C ASN A 98 -13.20 0.07 12.24
N ILE A 99 -12.91 -0.40 11.04
CA ILE A 99 -13.73 -1.40 10.33
C ILE A 99 -13.75 -2.70 11.12
N SER A 100 -12.60 -3.21 11.57
CA SER A 100 -12.49 -4.42 12.36
C SER A 100 -13.32 -4.34 13.65
N LEU A 101 -13.23 -3.22 14.39
CA LEU A 101 -14.01 -3.00 15.61
C LEU A 101 -15.53 -2.98 15.35
N ARG A 102 -15.96 -2.38 14.25
CA ARG A 102 -17.40 -2.37 13.87
C ARG A 102 -17.88 -3.76 13.50
N LEU A 103 -17.11 -4.51 12.73
CA LEU A 103 -17.42 -5.89 12.37
C LEU A 103 -17.52 -6.78 13.61
N ARG A 104 -16.60 -6.64 14.57
CA ARG A 104 -16.66 -7.36 15.86
C ARG A 104 -17.98 -7.09 16.59
N LYS A 105 -18.41 -5.83 16.67
CA LYS A 105 -19.69 -5.47 17.32
C LYS A 105 -20.91 -6.08 16.61
N ILE A 106 -20.92 -6.04 15.27
CA ILE A 106 -22.01 -6.62 14.48
C ILE A 106 -22.07 -8.13 14.65
N TYR A 107 -20.91 -8.79 14.58
CA TYR A 107 -20.80 -10.24 14.76
C TYR A 107 -21.26 -10.67 16.16
N LEU A 108 -20.79 -9.99 17.21
CA LEU A 108 -21.18 -10.29 18.58
C LEU A 108 -22.69 -10.09 18.80
N LYS A 109 -23.27 -9.03 18.25
CA LYS A 109 -24.71 -8.79 18.30
C LYS A 109 -25.49 -9.89 17.57
N SER A 110 -25.00 -10.35 16.41
CA SER A 110 -25.60 -11.47 15.66
C SER A 110 -25.51 -12.77 16.45
N LEU A 111 -24.36 -13.01 17.09
CA LEU A 111 -24.14 -14.22 17.90
C LEU A 111 -25.09 -14.26 19.10
N LEU A 112 -25.24 -13.14 19.81
CA LEU A 112 -26.12 -13.06 20.99
C LEU A 112 -27.61 -13.17 20.65
N ASN A 113 -28.00 -12.97 19.40
CA ASN A 113 -29.37 -13.14 18.92
C ASN A 113 -29.68 -14.55 18.39
N GLN A 114 -28.71 -15.48 18.46
CA GLN A 114 -28.93 -16.88 18.08
C GLN A 114 -29.67 -17.64 19.17
N GLU A 115 -30.42 -18.68 18.78
CA GLU A 115 -31.12 -19.57 19.70
C GLU A 115 -30.14 -20.42 20.52
N ILE A 116 -30.56 -20.80 21.74
CA ILE A 116 -29.73 -21.57 22.69
C ILE A 116 -29.26 -22.90 22.06
N GLY A 117 -30.10 -23.54 21.24
CA GLY A 117 -29.77 -24.80 20.54
C GLY A 117 -28.57 -24.67 19.59
N TYR A 118 -28.27 -23.48 19.07
CA TYR A 118 -27.09 -23.23 18.23
C TYR A 118 -25.79 -23.43 19.03
N PHE A 119 -25.80 -23.05 20.31
CA PHE A 119 -24.63 -23.15 21.19
C PHE A 119 -24.38 -24.56 21.72
N GLU A 120 -25.40 -25.45 21.73
CA GLU A 120 -25.24 -26.86 22.16
C GLU A 120 -24.38 -27.66 21.19
N HIS A 121 -24.39 -27.30 19.90
CA HIS A 121 -23.65 -28.00 18.86
C HIS A 121 -22.30 -27.35 18.51
N MET A 122 -21.98 -26.23 19.10
CA MET A 122 -20.76 -25.47 18.84
C MET A 122 -19.80 -25.51 20.02
N ALA A 123 -18.52 -25.70 19.75
CA ALA A 123 -17.48 -25.59 20.78
C ALA A 123 -17.30 -24.11 21.16
N ILE A 124 -18.09 -23.64 22.14
CA ILE A 124 -18.14 -22.22 22.58
C ILE A 124 -16.75 -21.68 22.93
N GLU A 125 -15.88 -22.54 23.44
CA GLU A 125 -14.50 -22.20 23.81
C GLU A 125 -13.63 -21.76 22.62
N GLN A 126 -13.95 -22.19 21.40
CA GLN A 126 -13.18 -21.88 20.19
C GLN A 126 -13.65 -20.59 19.49
N ILE A 127 -14.86 -20.11 19.80
CA ILE A 127 -15.43 -18.90 19.15
C ILE A 127 -14.53 -17.67 19.31
N PRO A 128 -13.99 -17.33 20.50
CA PRO A 128 -13.15 -16.16 20.67
C PRO A 128 -11.84 -16.23 19.86
N ALA A 129 -11.23 -17.42 19.78
CA ALA A 129 -10.00 -17.63 19.04
C ALA A 129 -10.22 -17.50 17.52
N GLN A 130 -11.25 -18.14 16.98
CA GLN A 130 -11.62 -18.02 15.57
C GLN A 130 -12.01 -16.59 15.19
N MET A 131 -12.74 -15.90 16.07
CA MET A 131 -13.04 -14.48 15.90
C MET A 131 -11.78 -13.63 15.81
N ALA A 132 -10.83 -13.82 16.72
CA ALA A 132 -9.60 -13.04 16.73
C ALA A 132 -8.83 -13.22 15.41
N GLU A 133 -8.67 -14.44 14.95
CA GLU A 133 -7.98 -14.77 13.68
C GLU A 133 -8.65 -14.16 12.45
N ILE A 134 -9.98 -14.28 12.35
CA ILE A 134 -10.74 -13.71 11.22
C ILE A 134 -10.61 -12.18 11.19
N PHE A 135 -10.75 -11.52 12.33
CA PHE A 135 -10.68 -10.05 12.39
C PHE A 135 -9.28 -9.51 12.20
N GLU A 136 -8.26 -10.23 12.65
CA GLU A 136 -6.86 -9.89 12.34
C GLU A 136 -6.57 -10.02 10.84
N THR A 137 -7.06 -11.08 10.21
CA THR A 137 -6.94 -11.26 8.77
C THR A 137 -7.65 -10.15 7.98
N VAL A 138 -8.85 -9.74 8.39
CA VAL A 138 -9.57 -8.62 7.78
C VAL A 138 -8.81 -7.31 7.96
N GLN A 139 -8.32 -7.03 9.16
CA GLN A 139 -7.58 -5.82 9.48
C GLN A 139 -6.29 -5.71 8.66
N SER A 140 -5.50 -6.78 8.60
CA SER A 140 -4.25 -6.81 7.81
C SER A 140 -4.53 -6.69 6.31
N SER A 141 -5.58 -7.32 5.83
CA SER A 141 -5.94 -7.26 4.41
C SER A 141 -6.38 -5.86 3.98
N VAL A 142 -7.22 -5.19 4.77
CA VAL A 142 -7.74 -3.85 4.45
C VAL A 142 -6.69 -2.78 4.71
N GLY A 143 -5.95 -2.86 5.83
CA GLY A 143 -4.99 -1.83 6.22
C GLY A 143 -3.70 -1.89 5.40
N GLU A 144 -3.03 -3.03 5.40
CA GLU A 144 -1.68 -3.15 4.86
C GLU A 144 -1.68 -3.48 3.36
N LYS A 145 -2.42 -4.51 2.95
CA LYS A 145 -2.33 -5.02 1.57
C LYS A 145 -2.86 -4.02 0.54
N TYR A 146 -3.97 -3.34 0.84
CA TYR A 146 -4.51 -2.33 -0.08
C TYR A 146 -3.67 -1.06 -0.12
N ALA A 147 -3.19 -0.59 1.02
CA ALA A 147 -2.27 0.54 1.06
C ALA A 147 -1.02 0.26 0.23
N THR A 148 -0.42 -0.91 0.42
CA THR A 148 0.76 -1.37 -0.35
C THR A 148 0.46 -1.53 -1.83
N LEU A 149 -0.72 -2.03 -2.21
CA LEU A 149 -1.12 -2.18 -3.60
C LEU A 149 -1.23 -0.82 -4.30
N ILE A 150 -1.88 0.17 -3.68
CA ILE A 150 -2.00 1.52 -4.23
C ILE A 150 -0.62 2.15 -4.40
N PHE A 151 0.24 2.02 -3.40
CA PHE A 151 1.62 2.50 -3.45
C PHE A 151 2.41 1.83 -4.59
N ALA A 152 2.33 0.50 -4.72
CA ALA A 152 3.02 -0.26 -5.77
C ALA A 152 2.54 0.13 -7.18
N VAL A 153 1.23 0.25 -7.38
CA VAL A 153 0.66 0.70 -8.66
C VAL A 153 1.12 2.13 -8.98
N SER A 154 1.11 3.02 -8.00
CA SER A 154 1.57 4.40 -8.19
C SER A 154 3.06 4.45 -8.54
N THR A 155 3.88 3.63 -7.91
CA THR A 155 5.31 3.51 -8.21
C THR A 155 5.54 2.95 -9.61
N ALA A 156 4.78 1.93 -10.01
CA ALA A 156 4.88 1.36 -11.35
C ALA A 156 4.50 2.38 -12.43
N VAL A 157 3.39 3.09 -12.23
CA VAL A 157 2.95 4.16 -13.17
C VAL A 157 3.99 5.28 -13.22
N GLY A 158 4.50 5.73 -12.07
CA GLY A 158 5.57 6.74 -12.02
C GLY A 158 6.84 6.29 -12.72
N GLY A 159 7.26 5.03 -12.52
CA GLY A 159 8.40 4.45 -13.21
C GLY A 159 8.22 4.37 -14.72
N CYS A 160 7.05 3.97 -15.19
CA CYS A 160 6.71 3.97 -16.63
C CYS A 160 6.75 5.38 -17.23
N LEU A 161 6.20 6.37 -16.52
CA LEU A 161 6.23 7.76 -16.98
C LEU A 161 7.69 8.27 -17.09
N VAL A 162 8.49 8.07 -16.05
CA VAL A 162 9.90 8.45 -16.04
C VAL A 162 10.66 7.76 -17.18
N ALA A 163 10.49 6.45 -17.36
CA ALA A 163 11.14 5.71 -18.44
C ALA A 163 10.73 6.23 -19.82
N PHE A 164 9.46 6.59 -20.00
CA PHE A 164 8.96 7.11 -21.28
C PHE A 164 9.53 8.50 -21.61
N PHE A 165 9.69 9.36 -20.60
CA PHE A 165 10.28 10.70 -20.79
C PHE A 165 11.80 10.66 -20.97
N THR A 166 12.49 9.73 -20.30
CA THR A 166 13.96 9.64 -20.33
C THR A 166 14.49 8.87 -21.53
N GLY A 167 13.76 7.83 -21.97
CA GLY A 167 14.23 7.02 -23.12
C GLY A 167 13.11 6.22 -23.76
N ARG A 168 12.40 6.83 -24.72
CA ARG A 168 11.26 6.21 -25.43
C ARG A 168 11.54 4.80 -25.95
N THR A 169 12.72 4.59 -26.53
CA THR A 169 13.07 3.30 -27.13
C THR A 169 13.24 2.20 -26.08
N TYR A 170 13.88 2.53 -24.96
CA TYR A 170 14.08 1.57 -23.87
C TYR A 170 12.78 1.28 -23.12
N ALA A 171 11.92 2.30 -22.96
CA ALA A 171 10.62 2.13 -22.31
C ALA A 171 9.71 1.17 -23.09
N LEU A 172 9.68 1.23 -24.42
CA LEU A 172 8.89 0.32 -25.26
C LEU A 172 9.37 -1.13 -25.14
N VAL A 173 10.67 -1.35 -25.05
CA VAL A 173 11.23 -2.70 -24.85
C VAL A 173 10.83 -3.26 -23.47
N LEU A 174 10.91 -2.44 -22.41
CA LEU A 174 10.52 -2.83 -21.05
C LEU A 174 9.03 -3.17 -20.96
N VAL A 175 8.16 -2.34 -21.57
CA VAL A 175 6.71 -2.61 -21.60
C VAL A 175 6.40 -3.89 -22.35
N GLY A 176 7.13 -4.19 -23.44
CA GLY A 176 7.02 -5.44 -24.19
C GLY A 176 7.43 -6.68 -23.37
N TYR A 177 8.30 -6.51 -22.36
CA TYR A 177 8.75 -7.59 -21.47
C TYR A 177 7.77 -7.85 -20.30
N LEU A 178 6.91 -6.88 -19.94
CA LEU A 178 5.95 -7.00 -18.84
C LEU A 178 5.08 -8.27 -18.90
N PRO A 179 4.46 -8.66 -20.04
CA PRO A 179 3.65 -9.88 -20.11
C PRO A 179 4.44 -11.16 -19.85
N VAL A 180 5.76 -11.17 -20.10
CA VAL A 180 6.61 -12.35 -19.84
C VAL A 180 6.82 -12.60 -18.34
N PHE A 181 6.70 -11.57 -17.50
CA PHE A 181 6.79 -11.71 -16.05
C PHE A 181 5.49 -12.21 -15.40
N PHE A 182 4.36 -12.19 -16.13
CA PHE A 182 3.06 -12.65 -15.64
C PHE A 182 2.68 -14.06 -16.10
N VAL A 183 3.53 -14.71 -16.87
CA VAL A 183 3.41 -16.11 -17.32
C VAL A 183 4.32 -17.00 -16.48
#